data_88e5d620a922e50b77d74b6344c0ba4e
#
_entry.id   88e5d620a922e50b77d74b6344c0ba4e
#
_cell.length_a   1.000
_cell.length_b   1.000
_cell.length_c   1.000
_cell.angle_alpha   90.00
_cell.angle_beta   90.00
_cell.angle_gamma   90.00
#
_symmetry.space_group_name_H-M   'P 1'
#
loop_
_entity.id
_entity.type
_entity.pdbx_description
1 polymer ?
#
loop_
_entity_poly.entity_id
_entity_poly.type
_entity_poly.pdbx_seq_one_letter_code
_entity_poly.pdbx_strand_id
1 'polypeptide(L)'
;YYASGTGTNTLTFNYTVASPHVASDLDYKATNSLTLPSGVTIRDNLSTNATLTLATPGAANSLGHAEAIVIEAVRPTFTAYAGNAGTKTITITTSEVVTGAPDGSDFTVAVGGATNSVTAVAVATAGGASTSTVTLTLTNMIQNSATITVTYAASSTENKKIKDANGNAVVDVTTGQSVTVTDDVSAPTISSVSSTKEAGTYGIGEVIPIQVLFNEVVNVVGTPQLALETGSTDAIAYYASGTGTNTLTFNYTV
;
A
#
# COMPACT_ATOMS: atom_id res chain seq x y z
N TYR A 1 -4.09 31.83 -18.44
CA TYR A 1 -3.34 32.77 -19.29
C TYR A 1 -4.14 33.06 -20.55
N TYR A 2 -4.05 34.31 -21.08
CA TYR A 2 -4.62 34.65 -22.38
C TYR A 2 -4.04 33.75 -23.46
N ALA A 3 -4.92 33.17 -24.28
CA ALA A 3 -4.55 32.24 -25.32
C ALA A 3 -4.78 32.81 -26.73
N SER A 4 -5.96 33.43 -26.98
CA SER A 4 -6.34 33.89 -28.32
C SER A 4 -7.56 34.81 -28.29
N GLY A 5 -7.91 35.39 -29.45
CA GLY A 5 -9.14 36.12 -29.67
C GLY A 5 -8.94 37.60 -30.03
N THR A 6 -7.69 38.12 -30.16
CA THR A 6 -7.42 39.47 -30.62
C THR A 6 -8.08 39.74 -31.99
N GLY A 7 -8.77 40.87 -32.12
CA GLY A 7 -9.49 41.23 -33.33
C GLY A 7 -10.88 40.58 -33.44
N THR A 8 -11.35 39.91 -32.41
CA THR A 8 -12.70 39.34 -32.32
C THR A 8 -13.43 39.88 -31.09
N ASN A 9 -14.69 39.48 -30.91
CA ASN A 9 -15.49 39.83 -29.74
C ASN A 9 -15.36 38.79 -28.61
N THR A 10 -14.47 37.78 -28.75
CA THR A 10 -14.29 36.68 -27.78
C THR A 10 -12.80 36.51 -27.46
N LEU A 11 -12.44 36.57 -26.19
CA LEU A 11 -11.09 36.28 -25.72
C LEU A 11 -11.08 34.91 -25.00
N THR A 12 -10.09 34.10 -25.35
CA THR A 12 -9.91 32.79 -24.73
C THR A 12 -8.77 32.82 -23.71
N PHE A 13 -9.04 32.27 -22.53
CA PHE A 13 -8.04 32.07 -21.47
C PHE A 13 -7.92 30.58 -21.13
N ASN A 14 -6.72 30.07 -21.13
CA ASN A 14 -6.47 28.70 -20.73
C ASN A 14 -6.12 28.61 -19.23
N TYR A 15 -6.77 27.67 -18.55
CA TYR A 15 -6.45 27.23 -17.20
C TYR A 15 -5.97 25.78 -17.25
N THR A 16 -4.85 25.49 -16.61
CA THR A 16 -4.33 24.12 -16.46
C THR A 16 -4.55 23.69 -15.02
N VAL A 17 -5.27 22.58 -14.86
CA VAL A 17 -5.49 21.97 -13.56
C VAL A 17 -4.15 21.46 -13.02
N ALA A 18 -3.86 21.75 -11.77
CA ALA A 18 -2.66 21.31 -11.07
C ALA A 18 -3.02 20.99 -9.62
N SER A 19 -2.32 20.03 -9.03
CA SER A 19 -2.48 19.72 -7.60
C SER A 19 -2.01 20.91 -6.75
N PRO A 20 -2.76 21.29 -5.69
CA PRO A 20 -3.99 20.69 -5.15
C PRO A 20 -5.27 21.46 -5.51
N HIS A 21 -5.47 21.84 -6.77
CA HIS A 21 -6.65 22.62 -7.17
C HIS A 21 -7.95 21.84 -6.92
N VAL A 22 -8.94 22.51 -6.32
CA VAL A 22 -10.29 21.98 -6.04
C VAL A 22 -11.33 23.06 -6.33
N ALA A 23 -12.39 22.70 -7.03
CA ALA A 23 -13.59 23.53 -7.18
C ALA A 23 -14.80 22.59 -7.37
N SER A 24 -15.84 22.78 -6.59
CA SER A 24 -17.12 22.09 -6.81
C SER A 24 -17.86 22.60 -8.04
N ASP A 25 -17.57 23.84 -8.41
CA ASP A 25 -18.03 24.52 -9.62
C ASP A 25 -17.04 25.65 -9.92
N LEU A 26 -16.32 25.52 -11.05
CA LEU A 26 -15.25 26.43 -11.39
C LEU A 26 -15.81 27.79 -11.84
N ASP A 27 -15.45 28.83 -11.14
CA ASP A 27 -15.73 30.21 -11.56
C ASP A 27 -14.51 31.12 -11.31
N TYR A 28 -14.54 32.35 -11.84
CA TYR A 28 -13.56 33.34 -11.46
C TYR A 28 -13.86 33.88 -10.06
N LYS A 29 -12.83 34.40 -9.38
CA LYS A 29 -12.89 34.75 -7.95
C LYS A 29 -13.85 35.89 -7.61
N ALA A 30 -13.94 36.90 -8.47
CA ALA A 30 -14.70 38.13 -8.23
C ALA A 30 -14.98 38.89 -9.53
N THR A 31 -15.86 39.88 -9.47
CA THR A 31 -16.21 40.74 -10.61
C THR A 31 -15.02 41.53 -11.22
N ASN A 32 -13.94 41.69 -10.46
CA ASN A 32 -12.70 42.34 -10.88
C ASN A 32 -11.55 41.37 -11.16
N SER A 33 -11.84 40.09 -11.42
CA SER A 33 -10.81 39.06 -11.69
C SER A 33 -10.13 39.22 -13.05
N LEU A 34 -10.74 39.89 -14.01
CA LEU A 34 -10.09 40.22 -15.28
C LEU A 34 -9.22 41.45 -15.08
N THR A 35 -7.91 41.25 -15.08
CA THR A 35 -6.93 42.31 -14.84
C THR A 35 -5.99 42.48 -16.03
N LEU A 36 -5.47 43.68 -16.20
CA LEU A 36 -4.50 44.02 -17.24
C LEU A 36 -3.16 44.37 -16.58
N PRO A 37 -2.11 43.54 -16.75
CA PRO A 37 -0.75 43.90 -16.36
C PRO A 37 -0.28 45.17 -17.06
N SER A 38 0.78 45.82 -16.55
CA SER A 38 1.32 47.04 -17.13
C SER A 38 1.61 46.90 -18.64
N GLY A 39 1.13 47.86 -19.43
CA GLY A 39 1.31 47.87 -20.89
C GLY A 39 0.31 47.01 -21.67
N VAL A 40 -0.56 46.22 -20.98
CA VAL A 40 -1.60 45.43 -21.64
C VAL A 40 -2.90 46.24 -21.74
N THR A 41 -3.58 46.14 -22.87
CA THR A 41 -4.87 46.85 -23.11
C THR A 41 -5.87 45.92 -23.78
N ILE A 42 -7.15 46.12 -23.46
CA ILE A 42 -8.29 45.61 -24.24
C ILE A 42 -9.08 46.83 -24.73
N ARG A 43 -9.20 46.99 -26.05
CA ARG A 43 -9.83 48.14 -26.67
C ARG A 43 -10.65 47.73 -27.87
N ASP A 44 -11.61 48.57 -28.21
CA ASP A 44 -12.32 48.48 -29.50
C ASP A 44 -11.47 49.00 -30.67
N ASN A 45 -12.02 48.90 -31.87
CA ASN A 45 -11.38 49.40 -33.11
C ASN A 45 -11.22 50.94 -33.17
N LEU A 46 -11.86 51.65 -32.25
CA LEU A 46 -11.77 53.10 -32.09
C LEU A 46 -10.81 53.53 -30.96
N SER A 47 -10.08 52.56 -30.40
CA SER A 47 -9.13 52.74 -29.30
C SER A 47 -9.77 53.07 -27.94
N THR A 48 -11.08 52.82 -27.75
CA THR A 48 -11.77 52.99 -26.49
C THR A 48 -11.50 51.76 -25.57
N ASN A 49 -11.13 52.01 -24.33
CA ASN A 49 -10.86 50.95 -23.37
C ASN A 49 -12.13 50.16 -23.03
N ALA A 50 -12.01 48.84 -22.94
CA ALA A 50 -13.07 47.95 -22.47
C ALA A 50 -13.36 48.13 -20.97
N THR A 51 -14.63 47.99 -20.59
CA THR A 51 -15.02 47.80 -19.18
C THR A 51 -14.79 46.36 -18.80
N LEU A 52 -13.99 46.12 -17.72
CA LEU A 52 -13.52 44.79 -17.35
C LEU A 52 -14.32 44.15 -16.19
N THR A 53 -15.48 44.74 -15.83
CA THR A 53 -16.32 44.22 -14.76
C THR A 53 -17.03 42.96 -15.26
N LEU A 54 -16.70 41.82 -14.62
CA LEU A 54 -17.35 40.53 -14.86
C LEU A 54 -18.70 40.46 -14.13
N ALA A 55 -19.54 39.48 -14.48
CA ALA A 55 -20.74 39.16 -13.72
C ALA A 55 -20.36 38.71 -12.30
N THR A 56 -21.28 38.76 -11.35
CA THR A 56 -21.05 38.19 -10.02
C THR A 56 -20.90 36.68 -10.16
N PRO A 57 -19.87 36.05 -9.56
CA PRO A 57 -19.70 34.58 -9.58
C PRO A 57 -20.98 33.85 -9.20
N GLY A 58 -21.36 32.82 -9.94
CA GLY A 58 -22.59 32.06 -9.79
C GLY A 58 -23.87 32.71 -10.32
N ALA A 59 -23.83 34.02 -10.71
CA ALA A 59 -24.96 34.71 -11.30
C ALA A 59 -25.01 34.50 -12.82
N ALA A 60 -26.15 34.83 -13.43
CA ALA A 60 -26.31 34.80 -14.89
C ALA A 60 -25.13 35.50 -15.60
N ASN A 61 -24.60 34.89 -16.65
CA ASN A 61 -23.43 35.31 -17.43
C ASN A 61 -22.07 35.11 -16.72
N SER A 62 -22.01 34.42 -15.57
CA SER A 62 -20.73 33.93 -15.02
C SER A 62 -20.37 32.55 -15.60
N LEU A 63 -19.11 32.11 -15.41
CA LEU A 63 -18.65 30.81 -15.84
C LEU A 63 -19.40 29.69 -15.11
N GLY A 64 -19.48 29.73 -13.77
CA GLY A 64 -20.14 28.70 -12.97
C GLY A 64 -21.66 28.64 -13.17
N HIS A 65 -22.31 29.72 -13.68
CA HIS A 65 -23.71 29.66 -14.12
C HIS A 65 -23.88 29.02 -15.50
N ALA A 66 -22.89 29.23 -16.38
CA ALA A 66 -22.94 28.71 -17.75
C ALA A 66 -22.55 27.24 -17.85
N GLU A 67 -21.56 26.79 -17.04
CA GLU A 67 -20.93 25.48 -17.17
C GLU A 67 -20.63 24.90 -15.78
N ALA A 68 -21.17 23.73 -15.47
CA ALA A 68 -20.87 23.01 -14.23
C ALA A 68 -19.51 22.27 -14.35
N ILE A 69 -18.41 22.96 -14.09
CA ILE A 69 -17.05 22.41 -14.19
C ILE A 69 -16.53 22.08 -12.79
N VAL A 70 -16.37 20.79 -12.49
CA VAL A 70 -15.78 20.32 -11.23
C VAL A 70 -14.28 20.12 -11.41
N ILE A 71 -13.49 20.66 -10.48
CA ILE A 71 -12.05 20.42 -10.38
C ILE A 71 -11.78 19.61 -9.11
N GLU A 72 -11.10 18.49 -9.27
CA GLU A 72 -10.58 17.68 -8.19
C GLU A 72 -9.16 17.23 -8.59
N ALA A 73 -8.13 17.80 -7.95
CA ALA A 73 -6.72 17.52 -8.22
C ALA A 73 -5.93 17.33 -6.90
N VAL A 74 -6.60 16.86 -5.86
CA VAL A 74 -5.96 16.41 -4.64
C VAL A 74 -5.43 14.99 -4.86
N ARG A 75 -4.16 14.79 -4.59
CA ARG A 75 -3.54 13.47 -4.76
C ARG A 75 -3.72 12.63 -3.50
N PRO A 76 -4.07 11.34 -3.64
CA PRO A 76 -4.05 10.44 -2.50
C PRO A 76 -2.64 10.31 -1.92
N THR A 77 -2.59 10.07 -0.61
CA THR A 77 -1.35 9.87 0.13
C THR A 77 -1.42 8.58 0.95
N PHE A 78 -0.27 8.05 1.34
CA PHE A 78 -0.19 6.99 2.33
C PHE A 78 -0.18 7.58 3.73
N THR A 79 -1.09 7.13 4.60
CA THR A 79 -1.34 7.74 5.92
C THR A 79 -0.87 6.88 7.09
N ALA A 80 -0.79 5.56 6.92
CA ALA A 80 -0.33 4.63 7.95
C ALA A 80 0.34 3.40 7.34
N TYR A 81 1.29 2.83 8.07
CA TYR A 81 2.02 1.63 7.72
C TYR A 81 2.02 0.69 8.91
N ALA A 82 1.49 -0.52 8.76
CA ALA A 82 1.36 -1.48 9.83
C ALA A 82 1.81 -2.87 9.38
N GLY A 83 2.34 -3.66 10.29
CA GLY A 83 2.71 -5.06 10.09
C GLY A 83 2.58 -5.83 11.39
N ASN A 84 2.41 -7.15 11.30
CA ASN A 84 2.39 -8.03 12.46
C ASN A 84 3.58 -8.98 12.40
N ALA A 85 4.28 -9.12 13.50
CA ALA A 85 5.32 -10.15 13.64
C ALA A 85 4.71 -11.55 13.38
N GLY A 86 5.53 -12.48 12.91
CA GLY A 86 5.06 -13.79 12.49
C GLY A 86 4.38 -13.84 11.12
N THR A 87 4.11 -12.68 10.49
CA THR A 87 3.53 -12.59 9.15
C THR A 87 4.54 -12.14 8.09
N LYS A 88 4.14 -12.16 6.82
CA LYS A 88 4.92 -11.65 5.69
C LYS A 88 4.25 -10.42 5.06
N THR A 89 3.36 -9.73 5.76
CA THR A 89 2.55 -8.68 5.18
C THR A 89 2.75 -7.33 5.87
N ILE A 90 2.83 -6.28 5.05
CA ILE A 90 2.71 -4.89 5.50
C ILE A 90 1.45 -4.32 4.86
N THR A 91 0.66 -3.65 5.67
CA THR A 91 -0.56 -2.96 5.26
C THR A 91 -0.31 -1.46 5.28
N ILE A 92 -0.59 -0.79 4.16
CA ILE A 92 -0.49 0.66 4.01
C ILE A 92 -1.92 1.20 3.82
N THR A 93 -2.32 2.18 4.62
CA THR A 93 -3.61 2.86 4.50
C THR A 93 -3.45 4.11 3.64
N THR A 94 -4.42 4.37 2.77
CA THR A 94 -4.44 5.59 1.92
C THR A 94 -5.34 6.65 2.53
N SER A 95 -5.18 7.92 2.11
CA SER A 95 -6.03 9.04 2.55
C SER A 95 -7.45 8.98 1.99
N GLU A 96 -7.65 8.23 0.91
CA GLU A 96 -8.90 8.13 0.17
C GLU A 96 -8.95 6.81 -0.61
N VAL A 97 -10.07 6.55 -1.30
CA VAL A 97 -10.22 5.37 -2.16
C VAL A 97 -9.31 5.48 -3.37
N VAL A 98 -8.50 4.45 -3.60
CA VAL A 98 -7.59 4.35 -4.74
C VAL A 98 -7.77 3.02 -5.48
N THR A 99 -7.31 3.02 -6.71
CA THR A 99 -7.18 1.84 -7.58
C THR A 99 -5.77 1.75 -8.14
N GLY A 100 -5.43 0.64 -8.76
CA GLY A 100 -4.14 0.41 -9.41
C GLY A 100 -3.68 -1.02 -9.23
N ALA A 101 -2.67 -1.40 -10.02
CA ALA A 101 -2.04 -2.72 -9.94
C ALA A 101 -0.51 -2.57 -9.87
N PRO A 102 0.03 -1.95 -8.79
CA PRO A 102 1.46 -1.71 -8.65
C PRO A 102 2.23 -3.02 -8.57
N ASP A 103 3.48 -2.98 -9.02
CA ASP A 103 4.39 -4.11 -8.89
C ASP A 103 5.12 -4.08 -7.54
N GLY A 104 5.65 -5.24 -7.12
CA GLY A 104 6.51 -5.29 -5.92
C GLY A 104 7.75 -4.41 -6.02
N SER A 105 8.27 -4.20 -7.23
CA SER A 105 9.43 -3.32 -7.50
C SER A 105 9.15 -1.84 -7.31
N ASP A 106 7.88 -1.42 -7.26
CA ASP A 106 7.50 -0.04 -6.96
C ASP A 106 7.69 0.30 -5.46
N PHE A 107 7.92 -0.73 -4.62
CA PHE A 107 8.15 -0.60 -3.18
C PHE A 107 9.52 -1.11 -2.77
N THR A 108 10.21 -0.37 -1.92
CA THR A 108 11.41 -0.85 -1.24
C THR A 108 11.12 -0.98 0.24
N VAL A 109 11.30 -2.19 0.76
CA VAL A 109 11.13 -2.49 2.19
C VAL A 109 12.50 -2.85 2.78
N ALA A 110 12.90 -2.13 3.83
CA ALA A 110 14.11 -2.42 4.58
C ALA A 110 13.77 -2.83 6.02
N VAL A 111 14.38 -3.93 6.48
CA VAL A 111 14.22 -4.48 7.83
C VAL A 111 15.59 -4.46 8.50
N GLY A 112 15.76 -3.66 9.55
CA GLY A 112 17.07 -3.44 10.19
C GLY A 112 18.14 -2.93 9.22
N GLY A 113 17.73 -2.21 8.16
CA GLY A 113 18.60 -1.72 7.10
C GLY A 113 18.85 -2.69 5.94
N ALA A 114 18.44 -3.97 6.05
CA ALA A 114 18.56 -4.95 4.96
C ALA A 114 17.26 -5.02 4.14
N THR A 115 17.37 -5.23 2.82
CA THR A 115 16.20 -5.36 1.93
C THR A 115 15.42 -6.64 2.20
N ASN A 116 14.10 -6.51 2.37
CA ASN A 116 13.15 -7.62 2.35
C ASN A 116 12.25 -7.44 1.13
N SER A 117 12.47 -8.25 0.09
CA SER A 117 11.83 -8.05 -1.21
C SER A 117 10.31 -8.21 -1.12
N VAL A 118 9.59 -7.35 -1.85
CA VAL A 118 8.14 -7.44 -2.02
C VAL A 118 7.84 -8.39 -3.18
N THR A 119 7.10 -9.45 -2.90
CA THR A 119 6.78 -10.52 -3.87
C THR A 119 5.41 -10.35 -4.51
N ALA A 120 4.50 -9.63 -3.84
CA ALA A 120 3.18 -9.29 -4.37
C ALA A 120 2.66 -8.00 -3.73
N VAL A 121 1.80 -7.29 -4.46
CA VAL A 121 1.07 -6.11 -3.99
C VAL A 121 -0.40 -6.27 -4.32
N ALA A 122 -1.27 -5.95 -3.37
CA ALA A 122 -2.72 -5.92 -3.57
C ALA A 122 -3.28 -4.57 -3.12
N VAL A 123 -4.13 -3.96 -3.94
CA VAL A 123 -4.89 -2.74 -3.58
C VAL A 123 -6.34 -3.15 -3.41
N ALA A 124 -6.92 -2.86 -2.25
CA ALA A 124 -8.29 -3.23 -1.93
C ALA A 124 -9.01 -2.12 -1.17
N THR A 125 -10.31 -2.00 -1.42
CA THR A 125 -11.22 -1.11 -0.69
C THR A 125 -12.34 -1.93 -0.11
N ALA A 126 -12.55 -1.88 1.19
CA ALA A 126 -13.69 -2.53 1.82
C ALA A 126 -14.99 -1.82 1.39
N GLY A 127 -16.08 -2.57 1.23
CA GLY A 127 -17.37 -2.00 0.82
C GLY A 127 -17.80 -0.88 1.78
N GLY A 128 -18.04 0.32 1.23
CA GLY A 128 -18.42 1.51 1.97
C GLY A 128 -17.28 2.24 2.70
N ALA A 129 -16.01 1.80 2.56
CA ALA A 129 -14.87 2.49 3.14
C ALA A 129 -14.52 3.77 2.35
N SER A 130 -14.04 4.79 3.05
CA SER A 130 -13.55 6.05 2.47
C SER A 130 -12.05 6.01 2.12
N THR A 131 -11.36 4.90 2.42
CA THR A 131 -9.93 4.69 2.21
C THR A 131 -9.68 3.32 1.60
N SER A 132 -8.53 3.14 0.97
CA SER A 132 -8.07 1.84 0.50
C SER A 132 -6.90 1.34 1.33
N THR A 133 -6.65 0.05 1.18
CA THR A 133 -5.49 -0.65 1.77
C THR A 133 -4.60 -1.16 0.65
N VAL A 134 -3.30 -0.87 0.73
CA VAL A 134 -2.26 -1.46 -0.10
C VAL A 134 -1.52 -2.49 0.75
N THR A 135 -1.63 -3.77 0.40
CA THR A 135 -0.98 -4.87 1.12
C THR A 135 0.25 -5.32 0.35
N LEU A 136 1.41 -5.25 1.00
CA LEU A 136 2.68 -5.76 0.48
C LEU A 136 2.92 -7.16 1.07
N THR A 137 3.22 -8.15 0.21
CA THR A 137 3.67 -9.47 0.64
C THR A 137 5.19 -9.54 0.51
N LEU A 138 5.87 -9.92 1.59
CA LEU A 138 7.33 -9.96 1.69
C LEU A 138 7.89 -11.37 1.50
N THR A 139 9.15 -11.48 1.12
CA THR A 139 9.87 -12.76 1.05
C THR A 139 10.03 -13.36 2.44
N ASN A 140 10.49 -12.57 3.43
CA ASN A 140 10.77 -13.04 4.78
C ASN A 140 9.73 -12.51 5.76
N MET A 141 9.49 -13.30 6.84
CA MET A 141 8.60 -12.92 7.93
C MET A 141 9.12 -11.69 8.68
N ILE A 142 8.18 -10.90 9.18
CA ILE A 142 8.43 -9.81 10.12
C ILE A 142 8.72 -10.43 11.50
N GLN A 143 9.84 -10.04 12.10
CA GLN A 143 10.23 -10.49 13.44
C GLN A 143 9.68 -9.51 14.50
N ASN A 144 9.55 -9.99 15.74
CA ASN A 144 9.23 -9.13 16.89
C ASN A 144 10.22 -7.97 16.98
N SER A 145 9.70 -6.78 17.32
CA SER A 145 10.47 -5.55 17.49
C SER A 145 11.30 -5.15 16.26
N ALA A 146 10.91 -5.62 15.06
CA ALA A 146 11.61 -5.29 13.83
C ALA A 146 11.45 -3.79 13.50
N THR A 147 12.58 -3.12 13.19
CA THR A 147 12.56 -1.78 12.62
C THR A 147 12.41 -1.89 11.11
N ILE A 148 11.29 -1.44 10.59
CA ILE A 148 10.95 -1.56 9.16
C ILE A 148 10.69 -0.17 8.59
N THR A 149 11.23 0.08 7.40
CA THR A 149 10.91 1.26 6.59
C THR A 149 10.44 0.87 5.21
N VAL A 150 9.52 1.67 4.65
CA VAL A 150 8.97 1.49 3.31
C VAL A 150 9.15 2.78 2.52
N THR A 151 9.62 2.67 1.28
CA THR A 151 9.56 3.72 0.27
C THR A 151 8.71 3.27 -0.91
N TYR A 152 8.22 4.21 -1.69
CA TYR A 152 7.43 3.96 -2.90
C TYR A 152 7.92 4.83 -4.04
N ALA A 153 8.11 4.23 -5.21
CA ALA A 153 8.37 4.92 -6.47
C ALA A 153 7.23 4.59 -7.44
N ALA A 154 6.47 5.60 -7.85
CA ALA A 154 5.31 5.40 -8.71
C ALA A 154 5.73 4.77 -10.05
N SER A 155 5.03 3.74 -10.48
CA SER A 155 5.29 3.08 -11.76
C SER A 155 5.24 4.09 -12.92
N SER A 156 6.12 3.92 -13.91
CA SER A 156 6.04 4.67 -15.17
C SER A 156 4.85 4.23 -16.04
N THR A 157 4.29 3.05 -15.78
CA THR A 157 3.14 2.49 -16.52
C THR A 157 1.83 2.95 -15.89
N GLU A 158 0.98 3.63 -16.66
CA GLU A 158 -0.19 4.36 -16.15
C GLU A 158 -1.21 3.47 -15.42
N ASN A 159 -1.48 2.26 -15.90
CA ASN A 159 -2.41 1.32 -15.27
C ASN A 159 -1.86 0.65 -14.00
N LYS A 160 -0.57 0.82 -13.72
CA LYS A 160 0.10 0.32 -12.51
C LYS A 160 0.20 1.36 -11.40
N LYS A 161 0.00 2.64 -11.71
CA LYS A 161 0.00 3.70 -10.70
C LYS A 161 -1.16 3.52 -9.71
N ILE A 162 -0.89 3.80 -8.45
CA ILE A 162 -1.93 3.93 -7.42
C ILE A 162 -2.53 5.32 -7.57
N LYS A 163 -3.83 5.40 -7.86
CA LYS A 163 -4.53 6.65 -8.16
C LYS A 163 -5.99 6.62 -7.71
N ASP A 164 -6.55 7.81 -7.48
CA ASP A 164 -7.98 7.99 -7.22
C ASP A 164 -8.85 7.78 -8.46
N ALA A 165 -10.17 8.02 -8.32
CA ALA A 165 -11.13 7.90 -9.40
C ALA A 165 -10.97 9.00 -10.48
N ASN A 166 -10.34 10.13 -10.15
CA ASN A 166 -10.10 11.27 -11.04
C ASN A 166 -8.76 11.17 -11.78
N GLY A 167 -7.97 10.15 -11.48
CA GLY A 167 -6.67 9.90 -12.11
C GLY A 167 -5.48 10.56 -11.40
N ASN A 168 -5.69 11.18 -10.22
CA ASN A 168 -4.60 11.74 -9.43
C ASN A 168 -3.80 10.62 -8.78
N ALA A 169 -2.54 10.49 -9.15
CA ALA A 169 -1.68 9.41 -8.64
C ALA A 169 -0.97 9.81 -7.34
N VAL A 170 -0.77 8.81 -6.46
CA VAL A 170 0.14 8.92 -5.31
C VAL A 170 1.53 9.32 -5.82
N VAL A 171 2.15 10.31 -5.18
CA VAL A 171 3.53 10.73 -5.49
C VAL A 171 4.55 9.80 -4.84
N ASP A 172 5.80 9.85 -5.34
CA ASP A 172 6.90 9.09 -4.78
C ASP A 172 7.10 9.40 -3.29
N VAL A 173 7.31 8.35 -2.50
CA VAL A 173 7.66 8.41 -1.09
C VAL A 173 9.13 8.02 -0.98
N THR A 174 10.00 9.00 -1.12
CA THR A 174 11.47 8.80 -1.20
C THR A 174 12.13 8.68 0.17
N THR A 175 11.50 9.21 1.23
CA THR A 175 11.95 9.03 2.61
C THR A 175 11.30 7.79 3.20
N GLY A 176 12.11 6.88 3.78
CA GLY A 176 11.60 5.66 4.40
C GLY A 176 10.56 5.96 5.49
N GLN A 177 9.35 5.46 5.30
CA GLN A 177 8.25 5.57 6.27
C GLN A 177 8.32 4.40 7.23
N SER A 178 8.27 4.69 8.53
CA SER A 178 8.31 3.66 9.57
C SER A 178 7.03 2.84 9.59
N VAL A 179 7.18 1.51 9.65
CA VAL A 179 6.07 0.57 9.84
C VAL A 179 5.87 0.34 11.34
N THR A 180 4.64 0.53 11.82
CA THR A 180 4.26 0.09 13.18
C THR A 180 4.13 -1.42 13.18
N VAL A 181 5.01 -2.12 13.89
CA VAL A 181 4.99 -3.58 14.02
C VAL A 181 4.28 -3.94 15.33
N THR A 182 3.25 -4.78 15.22
CA THR A 182 2.63 -5.42 16.37
C THR A 182 3.36 -6.73 16.64
N ASP A 183 3.99 -6.85 17.81
CA ASP A 183 4.72 -8.05 18.20
C ASP A 183 3.77 -9.22 18.43
N ASP A 184 4.18 -10.41 18.02
CA ASP A 184 3.53 -11.66 18.42
C ASP A 184 4.05 -12.04 19.81
N VAL A 185 3.14 -12.00 20.80
CA VAL A 185 3.42 -12.38 22.18
C VAL A 185 2.83 -13.75 22.55
N SER A 186 2.19 -14.43 21.59
CA SER A 186 1.66 -15.78 21.77
C SER A 186 2.79 -16.79 21.78
N ALA A 187 2.73 -17.76 22.69
CA ALA A 187 3.65 -18.89 22.67
C ALA A 187 3.19 -19.95 21.66
N PRO A 188 4.11 -20.55 20.87
CA PRO A 188 3.77 -21.67 20.01
C PRO A 188 3.19 -22.83 20.80
N THR A 189 2.10 -23.41 20.32
CA THR A 189 1.44 -24.56 20.92
C THR A 189 1.41 -25.75 19.96
N ILE A 190 1.46 -26.97 20.53
CA ILE A 190 1.38 -28.19 19.74
C ILE A 190 -0.06 -28.43 19.29
N SER A 191 -0.25 -28.52 17.97
CA SER A 191 -1.54 -28.79 17.32
C SER A 191 -1.80 -30.29 17.17
N SER A 192 -0.77 -31.09 16.83
CA SER A 192 -0.87 -32.54 16.70
C SER A 192 0.49 -33.22 16.74
N VAL A 193 0.47 -34.53 17.01
CA VAL A 193 1.60 -35.42 16.84
C VAL A 193 1.19 -36.56 15.91
N SER A 194 2.02 -36.88 14.93
CA SER A 194 1.75 -37.90 13.90
C SER A 194 3.03 -38.61 13.47
N SER A 195 2.92 -39.52 12.52
CA SER A 195 4.07 -40.15 11.87
C SER A 195 3.86 -40.23 10.37
N THR A 196 4.94 -40.18 9.61
CA THR A 196 4.90 -40.46 8.14
C THR A 196 4.94 -41.96 7.84
N LYS A 197 5.22 -42.83 8.84
CA LYS A 197 5.03 -44.27 8.72
C LYS A 197 3.54 -44.61 8.79
N GLU A 198 3.13 -45.54 7.97
CA GLU A 198 1.76 -46.07 8.00
C GLU A 198 1.55 -46.97 9.24
N ALA A 199 0.29 -47.26 9.56
CA ALA A 199 0.00 -48.23 10.64
C ALA A 199 0.55 -49.60 10.28
N GLY A 200 1.32 -50.19 11.19
CA GLY A 200 1.97 -51.50 10.95
C GLY A 200 2.80 -51.96 12.13
N THR A 201 3.43 -53.14 11.96
CA THR A 201 4.41 -53.69 12.92
C THR A 201 5.81 -53.47 12.38
N TYR A 202 6.68 -52.87 13.18
CA TYR A 202 8.04 -52.52 12.78
C TYR A 202 9.06 -53.27 13.61
N GLY A 203 10.13 -53.73 12.96
CA GLY A 203 11.18 -54.56 13.56
C GLY A 203 12.42 -53.77 13.92
N ILE A 204 13.35 -54.47 14.59
CA ILE A 204 14.64 -53.89 15.03
C ILE A 204 15.38 -53.23 13.87
N GLY A 205 15.84 -52.00 14.10
CA GLY A 205 16.61 -51.21 13.17
C GLY A 205 15.77 -50.31 12.25
N GLU A 206 14.43 -50.40 12.28
CA GLU A 206 13.59 -49.53 11.51
C GLU A 206 13.48 -48.15 12.15
N VAL A 207 13.51 -47.09 11.32
CA VAL A 207 13.34 -45.71 11.76
C VAL A 207 11.89 -45.27 11.59
N ILE A 208 11.32 -44.76 12.68
CA ILE A 208 9.97 -44.21 12.73
C ILE A 208 10.09 -42.68 12.90
N PRO A 209 9.82 -41.89 11.85
CA PRO A 209 9.77 -40.44 11.96
C PRO A 209 8.47 -40.00 12.66
N ILE A 210 8.60 -39.23 13.73
CA ILE A 210 7.48 -38.67 14.48
C ILE A 210 7.45 -37.18 14.22
N GLN A 211 6.33 -36.69 13.77
CA GLN A 211 6.10 -35.28 13.47
C GLN A 211 5.30 -34.59 14.56
N VAL A 212 5.81 -33.47 15.06
CA VAL A 212 5.13 -32.61 16.01
C VAL A 212 4.77 -31.33 15.25
N LEU A 213 3.48 -31.10 15.03
CA LEU A 213 2.94 -29.92 14.34
C LEU A 213 2.60 -28.85 15.37
N PHE A 214 3.10 -27.64 15.17
CA PHE A 214 2.77 -26.44 15.94
C PHE A 214 1.78 -25.55 15.19
N ASN A 215 1.09 -24.68 15.91
CA ASN A 215 0.19 -23.66 15.34
C ASN A 215 0.93 -22.55 14.57
N GLU A 216 2.24 -22.42 14.78
CA GLU A 216 3.11 -21.41 14.18
C GLU A 216 4.52 -21.94 13.92
N VAL A 217 5.36 -21.13 13.25
CA VAL A 217 6.74 -21.48 12.94
C VAL A 217 7.59 -21.47 14.21
N VAL A 218 8.35 -22.54 14.42
CA VAL A 218 9.26 -22.70 15.58
C VAL A 218 10.72 -22.80 15.14
N ASN A 219 11.62 -22.24 15.94
CA ASN A 219 13.06 -22.34 15.75
C ASN A 219 13.66 -23.21 16.86
N VAL A 220 14.43 -24.20 16.46
CA VAL A 220 15.08 -25.14 17.38
C VAL A 220 16.55 -24.78 17.53
N VAL A 221 17.00 -24.69 18.78
CA VAL A 221 18.42 -24.59 19.15
C VAL A 221 18.75 -25.84 20.00
N GLY A 222 19.81 -26.53 19.63
CA GLY A 222 20.16 -27.80 20.25
C GLY A 222 19.37 -28.98 19.70
N THR A 223 19.26 -30.06 20.50
CA THR A 223 18.63 -31.33 20.11
C THR A 223 17.54 -31.72 21.12
N PRO A 224 16.33 -31.19 21.00
CA PRO A 224 15.21 -31.62 21.83
C PRO A 224 14.92 -33.10 21.64
N GLN A 225 14.34 -33.70 22.66
CA GLN A 225 14.06 -35.14 22.72
C GLN A 225 12.58 -35.38 23.00
N LEU A 226 12.03 -36.44 22.43
CA LEU A 226 10.67 -36.90 22.67
C LEU A 226 10.72 -38.30 23.33
N ALA A 227 10.31 -38.42 24.58
CA ALA A 227 10.18 -39.71 25.25
C ALA A 227 8.96 -40.47 24.70
N LEU A 228 9.16 -41.76 24.45
CA LEU A 228 8.16 -42.66 23.90
C LEU A 228 7.91 -43.81 24.87
N GLU A 229 6.63 -44.13 25.10
CA GLU A 229 6.23 -45.35 25.79
C GLU A 229 6.50 -46.56 24.89
N THR A 230 7.47 -47.40 25.24
CA THR A 230 7.89 -48.59 24.47
C THR A 230 7.90 -49.87 25.31
N GLY A 231 7.13 -49.89 26.38
CA GLY A 231 6.96 -51.07 27.28
C GLY A 231 7.75 -50.91 28.57
N SER A 232 8.48 -51.95 29.00
CA SER A 232 9.18 -51.93 30.29
C SER A 232 10.36 -50.96 30.38
N THR A 233 10.83 -50.47 29.25
CA THR A 233 11.91 -49.48 29.15
C THR A 233 11.52 -48.46 28.08
N ASP A 234 11.35 -47.19 28.48
CA ASP A 234 11.01 -46.12 27.58
C ASP A 234 12.16 -45.79 26.64
N ALA A 235 11.80 -45.38 25.41
CA ALA A 235 12.76 -44.95 24.40
C ALA A 235 12.71 -43.44 24.17
N ILE A 236 13.74 -42.94 23.51
CA ILE A 236 13.84 -41.52 23.15
C ILE A 236 13.95 -41.40 21.63
N ALA A 237 13.06 -40.60 21.04
CA ALA A 237 13.21 -40.12 19.69
C ALA A 237 13.97 -38.76 19.70
N TYR A 238 14.95 -38.66 18.83
CA TYR A 238 15.82 -37.50 18.75
C TYR A 238 15.40 -36.53 17.62
N TYR A 239 15.51 -35.23 17.86
CA TYR A 239 15.26 -34.24 16.87
C TYR A 239 16.12 -34.48 15.63
N ALA A 240 15.47 -34.47 14.46
CA ALA A 240 16.11 -34.69 13.15
C ALA A 240 16.07 -33.46 12.25
N SER A 241 14.92 -32.76 12.17
CA SER A 241 14.75 -31.62 11.24
C SER A 241 13.50 -30.81 11.56
N GLY A 242 13.33 -29.66 10.85
CA GLY A 242 12.10 -28.86 10.87
C GLY A 242 12.24 -27.47 11.48
N THR A 243 13.44 -27.07 11.97
CA THR A 243 13.65 -25.67 12.43
C THR A 243 13.31 -24.66 11.33
N GLY A 244 12.67 -23.55 11.69
CA GLY A 244 12.19 -22.55 10.73
C GLY A 244 10.90 -22.96 10.02
N THR A 245 10.22 -24.03 10.47
CA THR A 245 8.90 -24.47 9.99
C THR A 245 7.96 -24.67 11.17
N ASN A 246 6.69 -24.98 10.91
CA ASN A 246 5.74 -25.36 11.95
C ASN A 246 5.72 -26.87 12.26
N THR A 247 6.57 -27.69 11.63
CA THR A 247 6.60 -29.14 11.84
C THR A 247 8.00 -29.59 12.18
N LEU A 248 8.18 -30.11 13.37
CA LEU A 248 9.44 -30.74 13.79
C LEU A 248 9.37 -32.27 13.63
N THR A 249 10.45 -32.85 13.13
CA THR A 249 10.58 -34.31 12.97
C THR A 249 11.58 -34.86 13.98
N PHE A 250 11.16 -35.91 14.68
CA PHE A 250 11.98 -36.69 15.60
C PHE A 250 12.09 -38.12 15.05
N ASN A 251 13.27 -38.70 15.08
CA ASN A 251 13.49 -40.08 14.65
C ASN A 251 13.62 -41.00 15.85
N TYR A 252 12.81 -42.05 15.85
CA TYR A 252 12.95 -43.22 16.74
C TYR A 252 13.44 -44.39 15.92
N THR A 253 14.45 -45.13 16.43
CA THR A 253 14.91 -46.37 15.84
C THR A 253 14.47 -47.53 16.75
N VAL A 254 13.69 -48.46 16.19
CA VAL A 254 13.18 -49.66 16.89
C VAL A 254 14.31 -50.56 17.30
#